data_b28c9a72c0913730951a61ce1f12c13b
#
_entry.id   b28c9a72c0913730951a61ce1f12c13b
#
_cell.length_a   1.000
_cell.length_b   1.000
_cell.length_c   1.000
_cell.angle_alpha   90.00
_cell.angle_beta   90.00
_cell.angle_gamma   90.00
#
_symmetry.space_group_name_H-M   'P 1'
#
loop_
_entity.id
_entity.type
_entity.pdbx_description
1 polymer ?
#
loop_
_entity_poly.entity_id
_entity_poly.type
_entity_poly.pdbx_seq_one_letter_code
_entity_poly.pdbx_strand_id
1 'polypeptide(L)'
;MNHTKYVFVTGGVVSGLGKGIVAASLGRLLRQRGYSIAVQKLDPYMNVDPGTMNPLEHGEVYVTEDGAETDLDLGHYERFTGVNLTKYSNLTSGKVFYSVIEKERKGEYLGKTVQIIPHVTDETKRFIRKNAEKTKADIVITEIGGTIGDIESRHFLEAIRQFSFDVGRENCCFIHVCLVPYITGSNEYKSKPTQHSVNELQGIGITPDVIVLRSDGPVGEEIKRKIARFCNVD
;
A
#
# COMPACT_ATOMS: atom_id res chain seq x y z
N MET A 1 -4.22 -10.90 24.19
CA MET A 1 -4.41 -9.66 23.42
C MET A 1 -4.54 -10.03 21.97
N ASN A 2 -5.65 -9.70 21.31
CA ASN A 2 -5.75 -9.91 19.87
C ASN A 2 -4.71 -9.00 19.19
N HIS A 3 -3.68 -9.59 18.60
CA HIS A 3 -2.70 -8.83 17.84
C HIS A 3 -3.30 -8.55 16.45
N THR A 4 -3.51 -7.27 16.15
CA THR A 4 -3.90 -6.84 14.80
C THR A 4 -2.92 -7.38 13.77
N LYS A 5 -3.41 -7.96 12.69
CA LYS A 5 -2.62 -8.38 11.54
C LYS A 5 -2.60 -7.27 10.49
N TYR A 6 -1.50 -7.18 9.76
CA TYR A 6 -1.29 -6.13 8.77
C TYR A 6 -1.05 -6.72 7.39
N VAL A 7 -1.79 -6.28 6.42
CA VAL A 7 -1.62 -6.66 5.01
C VAL A 7 -1.17 -5.44 4.23
N PHE A 8 -0.03 -5.53 3.58
CA PHE A 8 0.50 -4.47 2.74
C PHE A 8 0.37 -4.87 1.27
N VAL A 9 -0.35 -4.05 0.50
CA VAL A 9 -0.56 -4.26 -0.94
C VAL A 9 0.32 -3.30 -1.72
N THR A 10 1.31 -3.83 -2.39
CA THR A 10 2.23 -3.11 -3.27
C THR A 10 2.00 -3.52 -4.72
N GLY A 11 2.56 -2.79 -5.67
CA GLY A 11 2.47 -3.18 -7.06
C GLY A 11 3.59 -2.61 -7.91
N GLY A 12 3.77 -3.19 -9.05
CA GLY A 12 4.84 -2.80 -9.95
C GLY A 12 4.50 -2.98 -11.42
N VAL A 13 5.45 -2.61 -12.27
CA VAL A 13 5.41 -2.58 -13.74
C VAL A 13 4.67 -1.36 -14.28
N VAL A 14 3.39 -1.17 -13.95
CA VAL A 14 2.58 -0.04 -14.42
C VAL A 14 1.63 0.46 -13.34
N SER A 15 1.24 1.72 -13.41
CA SER A 15 0.15 2.30 -12.63
C SER A 15 -1.21 1.74 -13.08
N GLY A 16 -2.24 1.88 -12.26
CA GLY A 16 -3.59 1.42 -12.63
C GLY A 16 -3.76 -0.10 -12.69
N LEU A 17 -2.81 -0.87 -12.15
CA LEU A 17 -2.80 -2.34 -12.21
C LEU A 17 -3.88 -3.00 -11.36
N GLY A 18 -4.58 -2.22 -10.52
CA GLY A 18 -5.67 -2.71 -9.70
C GLY A 18 -5.29 -3.12 -8.28
N LYS A 19 -4.26 -2.49 -7.69
CA LYS A 19 -3.95 -2.65 -6.26
C LYS A 19 -5.16 -2.39 -5.37
N GLY A 20 -5.88 -1.28 -5.63
CA GLY A 20 -7.07 -0.90 -4.89
C GLY A 20 -8.17 -1.94 -4.94
N ILE A 21 -8.46 -2.49 -6.12
CA ILE A 21 -9.46 -3.55 -6.25
C ILE A 21 -9.04 -4.84 -5.53
N VAL A 22 -7.75 -5.15 -5.51
CA VAL A 22 -7.22 -6.30 -4.76
C VAL A 22 -7.40 -6.07 -3.26
N ALA A 23 -7.01 -4.90 -2.74
CA ALA A 23 -7.17 -4.53 -1.35
C ALA A 23 -8.64 -4.54 -0.90
N ALA A 24 -9.52 -3.91 -1.68
CA ALA A 24 -10.95 -3.84 -1.40
C ALA A 24 -11.63 -5.22 -1.44
N SER A 25 -11.30 -6.04 -2.43
CA SER A 25 -11.86 -7.39 -2.57
C SER A 25 -11.41 -8.30 -1.43
N LEU A 26 -10.12 -8.24 -1.06
CA LEU A 26 -9.61 -8.96 0.10
C LEU A 26 -10.32 -8.53 1.39
N GLY A 27 -10.47 -7.23 1.59
CA GLY A 27 -11.20 -6.67 2.73
C GLY A 27 -12.64 -7.20 2.79
N ARG A 28 -13.35 -7.23 1.66
CA ARG A 28 -14.69 -7.82 1.58
C ARG A 28 -14.72 -9.28 1.98
N LEU A 29 -13.80 -10.08 1.43
CA LEU A 29 -13.74 -11.52 1.72
C LEU A 29 -13.40 -11.81 3.18
N LEU A 30 -12.48 -11.06 3.78
CA LEU A 30 -12.13 -11.20 5.19
C LEU A 30 -13.31 -10.81 6.11
N ARG A 31 -14.00 -9.72 5.77
CA ARG A 31 -15.20 -9.30 6.51
C ARG A 31 -16.30 -10.35 6.47
N GLN A 32 -16.52 -10.98 5.31
CA GLN A 32 -17.49 -12.08 5.18
C GLN A 32 -17.11 -13.32 6.01
N ARG A 33 -15.83 -13.47 6.37
CA ARG A 33 -15.33 -14.50 7.29
C ARG A 33 -15.42 -14.10 8.76
N GLY A 34 -15.97 -12.93 9.07
CA GLY A 34 -16.21 -12.46 10.44
C GLY A 34 -15.09 -11.61 11.04
N TYR A 35 -14.04 -11.27 10.27
CA TYR A 35 -13.00 -10.37 10.77
C TYR A 35 -13.45 -8.91 10.70
N SER A 36 -13.10 -8.13 11.72
CA SER A 36 -13.15 -6.68 11.65
C SER A 36 -11.95 -6.18 10.84
N ILE A 37 -12.20 -5.28 9.88
CA ILE A 37 -11.15 -4.78 9.00
C ILE A 37 -11.06 -3.26 9.03
N ALA A 38 -9.86 -2.73 8.78
CA ALA A 38 -9.62 -1.36 8.40
C ALA A 38 -8.85 -1.32 7.08
N VAL A 39 -9.11 -0.32 6.26
CA VAL A 39 -8.39 -0.11 4.99
C VAL A 39 -7.72 1.25 5.02
N GLN A 40 -6.49 1.31 4.50
CA GLN A 40 -5.71 2.54 4.36
C GLN A 40 -5.10 2.62 2.97
N LYS A 41 -4.86 3.87 2.53
CA LYS A 41 -4.07 4.17 1.34
C LYS A 41 -2.95 5.14 1.69
N LEU A 42 -1.74 4.84 1.25
CA LEU A 42 -0.57 5.71 1.34
C LEU A 42 -0.26 6.24 -0.06
N ASP A 43 -0.51 7.52 -0.29
CA ASP A 43 -0.34 8.17 -1.59
C ASP A 43 0.99 8.92 -1.68
N PRO A 44 1.83 8.65 -2.69
CA PRO A 44 3.19 9.18 -2.74
C PRO A 44 3.30 10.64 -3.19
N TYR A 45 2.22 11.30 -3.56
CA TYR A 45 2.27 12.72 -3.97
C TYR A 45 2.52 13.67 -2.78
N MET A 46 3.08 14.86 -3.12
CA MET A 46 3.49 15.88 -2.14
C MET A 46 2.36 16.82 -1.70
N ASN A 47 1.16 16.69 -2.24
CA ASN A 47 0.00 17.43 -1.75
C ASN A 47 -0.37 16.93 -0.35
N VAL A 48 -0.71 17.86 0.55
CA VAL A 48 -1.11 17.48 1.94
C VAL A 48 -2.41 16.69 1.93
N ASP A 49 -3.33 17.09 1.07
CA ASP A 49 -4.57 16.39 0.75
C ASP A 49 -4.94 16.63 -0.73
N PRO A 50 -5.91 15.91 -1.29
CA PRO A 50 -6.30 16.04 -2.69
C PRO A 50 -7.22 17.23 -2.98
N GLY A 51 -7.66 17.99 -1.98
CA GLY A 51 -8.66 19.06 -2.13
C GLY A 51 -8.27 20.19 -3.09
N THR A 52 -6.97 20.42 -3.28
CA THR A 52 -6.45 21.41 -4.22
C THR A 52 -5.96 20.82 -5.54
N MET A 53 -6.08 19.52 -5.74
CA MET A 53 -5.61 18.84 -6.95
C MET A 53 -6.60 19.01 -8.10
N ASN A 54 -6.09 19.02 -9.33
CA ASN A 54 -6.90 19.11 -10.53
C ASN A 54 -7.73 17.82 -10.72
N PRO A 55 -9.06 17.86 -10.69
CA PRO A 55 -9.89 16.66 -10.86
C PRO A 55 -9.70 15.93 -12.19
N LEU A 56 -9.30 16.64 -13.24
CA LEU A 56 -9.05 16.04 -14.57
C LEU A 56 -7.77 15.19 -14.60
N GLU A 57 -6.82 15.48 -13.71
CA GLU A 57 -5.53 14.77 -13.63
C GLU A 57 -5.55 13.68 -12.55
N HIS A 58 -6.25 13.91 -11.46
CA HIS A 58 -6.20 13.06 -10.27
C HIS A 58 -7.51 12.35 -9.94
N GLY A 59 -8.62 12.76 -10.54
CA GLY A 59 -9.97 12.33 -10.20
C GLY A 59 -10.63 13.22 -9.14
N GLU A 60 -11.87 12.90 -8.82
CA GLU A 60 -12.65 13.63 -7.84
C GLU A 60 -12.18 13.35 -6.42
N VAL A 61 -12.36 14.33 -5.54
CA VAL A 61 -12.08 14.19 -4.10
C VAL A 61 -13.20 13.40 -3.44
N TYR A 62 -12.83 12.44 -2.62
CA TYR A 62 -13.76 11.73 -1.76
C TYR A 62 -13.69 12.27 -0.34
N VAL A 63 -14.84 12.62 0.25
CA VAL A 63 -14.92 13.15 1.62
C VAL A 63 -15.43 12.05 2.54
N THR A 64 -14.64 11.71 3.56
CA THR A 64 -15.01 10.72 4.57
C THR A 64 -16.08 11.25 5.53
N GLU A 65 -16.71 10.37 6.31
CA GLU A 65 -17.73 10.72 7.29
C GLU A 65 -17.24 11.76 8.33
N ASP A 66 -15.96 11.74 8.68
CA ASP A 66 -15.34 12.70 9.60
C ASP A 66 -14.81 13.98 8.90
N GLY A 67 -15.20 14.20 7.63
CA GLY A 67 -14.93 15.41 6.88
C GLY A 67 -13.54 15.52 6.27
N ALA A 68 -12.76 14.45 6.23
CA ALA A 68 -11.45 14.48 5.59
C ALA A 68 -11.55 14.36 4.08
N GLU A 69 -10.86 15.24 3.36
CA GLU A 69 -10.67 15.16 1.92
C GLU A 69 -9.62 14.09 1.60
N THR A 70 -9.99 13.14 0.74
CA THR A 70 -9.17 11.96 0.46
C THR A 70 -9.24 11.59 -1.01
N ASP A 71 -8.37 10.67 -1.41
CA ASP A 71 -8.38 10.07 -2.76
C ASP A 71 -9.68 9.31 -3.03
N LEU A 72 -10.13 9.33 -4.29
CA LEU A 72 -11.35 8.68 -4.75
C LEU A 72 -11.37 7.16 -4.47
N ASP A 73 -10.22 6.52 -4.42
CA ASP A 73 -10.11 5.09 -4.12
C ASP A 73 -10.73 4.72 -2.76
N LEU A 74 -10.78 5.66 -1.80
CA LEU A 74 -11.41 5.42 -0.52
C LEU A 74 -12.91 5.16 -0.65
N GLY A 75 -13.57 5.83 -1.58
CA GLY A 75 -14.96 5.57 -1.92
C GLY A 75 -15.18 4.16 -2.46
N HIS A 76 -14.22 3.65 -3.24
CA HIS A 76 -14.26 2.25 -3.70
C HIS A 76 -14.07 1.28 -2.53
N TYR A 77 -13.15 1.57 -1.60
CA TYR A 77 -12.96 0.72 -0.42
C TYR A 77 -14.21 0.65 0.43
N GLU A 78 -14.88 1.78 0.71
CA GLU A 78 -16.14 1.80 1.44
C GLU A 78 -17.22 0.99 0.74
N ARG A 79 -17.38 1.17 -0.57
CA ARG A 79 -18.36 0.43 -1.37
C ARG A 79 -18.15 -1.08 -1.31
N PHE A 80 -16.91 -1.56 -1.45
CA PHE A 80 -16.62 -2.98 -1.44
C PHE A 80 -16.70 -3.59 -0.06
N THR A 81 -16.12 -2.91 0.92
CA THR A 81 -16.00 -3.45 2.27
C THR A 81 -17.23 -3.20 3.13
N GLY A 82 -17.99 -2.14 2.84
CA GLY A 82 -19.09 -1.66 3.69
C GLY A 82 -18.60 -1.15 5.06
N VAL A 83 -17.37 -0.65 5.12
CA VAL A 83 -16.76 -0.06 6.33
C VAL A 83 -16.56 1.42 6.08
N ASN A 84 -17.08 2.28 6.95
CA ASN A 84 -16.83 3.72 6.87
C ASN A 84 -15.36 4.01 7.18
N LEU A 85 -14.74 4.80 6.32
CA LEU A 85 -13.34 5.22 6.44
C LEU A 85 -13.26 6.60 7.11
N THR A 86 -12.08 6.92 7.62
CA THR A 86 -11.85 8.15 8.36
C THR A 86 -10.55 8.82 7.87
N LYS A 87 -10.24 10.00 8.41
CA LYS A 87 -8.96 10.69 8.17
C LYS A 87 -7.71 9.84 8.43
N TYR A 88 -7.84 8.73 9.14
CA TYR A 88 -6.74 7.77 9.35
C TYR A 88 -6.63 6.73 8.22
N SER A 89 -7.52 6.77 7.26
CA SER A 89 -7.52 5.85 6.13
C SER A 89 -6.75 6.35 4.91
N ASN A 90 -6.34 7.63 4.90
CA ASN A 90 -5.52 8.20 3.82
C ASN A 90 -4.34 9.01 4.36
N LEU A 91 -3.15 8.70 3.88
CA LEU A 91 -1.92 9.40 4.20
C LEU A 91 -1.17 9.74 2.93
N THR A 92 -0.88 11.02 2.72
CA THR A 92 -0.05 11.47 1.60
C THR A 92 1.41 11.69 2.04
N SER A 93 2.35 11.65 1.11
CA SER A 93 3.73 12.07 1.39
C SER A 93 3.78 13.49 1.94
N GLY A 94 3.02 14.41 1.32
CA GLY A 94 2.94 15.80 1.77
C GLY A 94 2.52 15.91 3.23
N LYS A 95 1.52 15.16 3.66
CA LYS A 95 1.06 15.15 5.05
C LYS A 95 2.10 14.62 6.03
N VAL A 96 2.84 13.59 5.65
CA VAL A 96 3.94 13.06 6.46
C VAL A 96 5.06 14.08 6.59
N PHE A 97 5.55 14.62 5.49
CA PHE A 97 6.63 15.59 5.50
C PHE A 97 6.24 16.87 6.23
N TYR A 98 5.02 17.36 6.01
CA TYR A 98 4.49 18.53 6.72
C TYR A 98 4.50 18.31 8.24
N SER A 99 4.01 17.15 8.70
CA SER A 99 4.02 16.79 10.13
C SER A 99 5.45 16.75 10.70
N VAL A 100 6.40 16.17 9.98
CA VAL A 100 7.81 16.11 10.41
C VAL A 100 8.44 17.51 10.47
N ILE A 101 8.21 18.35 9.45
CA ILE A 101 8.73 19.73 9.43
C ILE A 101 8.09 20.58 10.54
N GLU A 102 6.79 20.43 10.77
CA GLU A 102 6.09 21.15 11.83
C GLU A 102 6.67 20.80 13.22
N LYS A 103 6.93 19.52 13.48
CA LYS A 103 7.57 19.05 14.72
C LYS A 103 9.00 19.59 14.87
N GLU A 104 9.76 19.63 13.78
CA GLU A 104 11.09 20.21 13.75
C GLU A 104 11.03 21.69 14.15
N ARG A 105 10.14 22.46 13.53
CA ARG A 105 9.96 23.89 13.82
C ARG A 105 9.50 24.17 15.26
N LYS A 106 8.77 23.23 15.87
CA LYS A 106 8.37 23.27 17.29
C LYS A 106 9.47 22.80 18.25
N GLY A 107 10.62 22.35 17.75
CA GLY A 107 11.73 21.87 18.57
C GLY A 107 11.51 20.47 19.17
N GLU A 108 10.55 19.70 18.70
CA GLU A 108 10.23 18.37 19.26
C GLU A 108 11.37 17.36 19.11
N TYR A 109 12.28 17.59 18.16
CA TYR A 109 13.44 16.72 17.95
C TYR A 109 14.68 17.14 18.74
N LEU A 110 14.59 18.13 19.61
CA LEU A 110 15.63 18.54 20.55
C LEU A 110 17.00 18.80 19.88
N GLY A 111 17.01 19.44 18.71
CA GLY A 111 18.23 19.77 17.98
C GLY A 111 18.88 18.62 17.20
N LYS A 112 18.24 17.44 17.13
CA LYS A 112 18.72 16.33 16.30
C LYS A 112 18.58 16.67 14.82
N THR A 113 19.49 16.14 13.99
CA THR A 113 19.36 16.18 12.54
C THR A 113 18.13 15.36 12.12
N VAL A 114 17.16 15.99 11.45
CA VAL A 114 15.95 15.34 10.97
C VAL A 114 16.17 14.76 9.58
N GLN A 115 15.87 13.47 9.39
CA GLN A 115 16.15 12.70 8.18
C GLN A 115 14.93 11.88 7.77
N ILE A 116 14.95 11.32 6.56
CA ILE A 116 13.91 10.40 6.11
C ILE A 116 13.82 9.20 7.06
N ILE A 117 14.97 8.60 7.38
CA ILE A 117 15.09 7.56 8.38
C ILE A 117 15.83 8.17 9.60
N PRO A 118 15.24 8.12 10.80
CA PRO A 118 13.97 7.47 11.16
C PRO A 118 12.72 8.36 11.10
N HIS A 119 12.81 9.69 10.95
CA HIS A 119 11.74 10.61 11.31
C HIS A 119 10.50 10.50 10.40
N VAL A 120 10.68 10.42 9.07
CA VAL A 120 9.58 10.26 8.11
C VAL A 120 9.02 8.84 8.19
N THR A 121 9.89 7.84 8.31
CA THR A 121 9.45 6.44 8.44
C THR A 121 8.70 6.20 9.74
N ASP A 122 9.15 6.77 10.86
CA ASP A 122 8.45 6.65 12.15
C ASP A 122 7.09 7.35 12.14
N GLU A 123 6.98 8.50 11.50
CA GLU A 123 5.69 9.19 11.35
C GLU A 123 4.70 8.35 10.52
N THR A 124 5.16 7.75 9.43
CA THR A 124 4.36 6.80 8.61
C THR A 124 3.92 5.59 9.44
N LYS A 125 4.85 4.96 10.16
CA LYS A 125 4.55 3.81 11.04
C LYS A 125 3.55 4.18 12.14
N ARG A 126 3.70 5.36 12.71
CA ARG A 126 2.77 5.90 13.72
C ARG A 126 1.36 6.03 13.13
N PHE A 127 1.23 6.50 11.90
CA PHE A 127 -0.06 6.63 11.24
C PHE A 127 -0.73 5.26 11.02
N ILE A 128 0.03 4.27 10.56
CA ILE A 128 -0.48 2.90 10.36
C ILE A 128 -1.01 2.32 11.68
N ARG A 129 -0.23 2.46 12.79
CA ARG A 129 -0.65 2.00 14.12
C ARG A 129 -1.91 2.73 14.60
N LYS A 130 -1.98 4.04 14.36
CA LYS A 130 -3.10 4.85 14.82
C LYS A 130 -4.43 4.45 14.19
N ASN A 131 -4.42 4.03 12.92
CA ASN A 131 -5.63 3.48 12.30
C ASN A 131 -6.07 2.18 12.98
N ALA A 132 -5.14 1.25 13.22
CA ALA A 132 -5.42 0.01 13.95
C ALA A 132 -6.00 0.27 15.34
N GLU A 133 -5.40 1.19 16.09
CA GLU A 133 -5.84 1.57 17.45
C GLU A 133 -7.24 2.19 17.46
N LYS A 134 -7.54 3.06 16.48
CA LYS A 134 -8.82 3.76 16.39
C LYS A 134 -9.95 2.85 15.94
N THR A 135 -9.69 1.96 14.99
CA THR A 135 -10.69 1.04 14.45
C THR A 135 -10.83 -0.23 15.27
N LYS A 136 -9.81 -0.58 16.08
CA LYS A 136 -9.69 -1.86 16.80
C LYS A 136 -9.88 -3.07 15.85
N ALA A 137 -9.46 -2.91 14.62
CA ALA A 137 -9.61 -3.92 13.60
C ALA A 137 -8.71 -5.14 13.87
N ASP A 138 -9.22 -6.33 13.55
CA ASP A 138 -8.42 -7.56 13.56
C ASP A 138 -7.37 -7.53 12.47
N ILE A 139 -7.71 -6.92 11.31
CA ILE A 139 -6.84 -6.85 10.14
C ILE A 139 -6.85 -5.43 9.56
N VAL A 140 -5.66 -4.85 9.37
CA VAL A 140 -5.47 -3.58 8.66
C VAL A 140 -4.86 -3.87 7.29
N ILE A 141 -5.54 -3.44 6.23
CA ILE A 141 -5.08 -3.56 4.84
C ILE A 141 -4.59 -2.19 4.40
N THR A 142 -3.31 -2.09 4.07
CA THR A 142 -2.69 -0.83 3.64
C THR A 142 -2.22 -0.97 2.18
N GLU A 143 -2.81 -0.21 1.29
CA GLU A 143 -2.33 -0.07 -0.09
C GLU A 143 -1.23 0.98 -0.18
N ILE A 144 -0.15 0.63 -0.85
CA ILE A 144 0.94 1.57 -1.16
C ILE A 144 0.73 2.10 -2.58
N GLY A 145 0.48 3.41 -2.68
CA GLY A 145 0.33 4.11 -3.96
C GLY A 145 1.64 4.14 -4.75
N GLY A 146 1.53 4.40 -6.05
CA GLY A 146 2.66 4.35 -6.97
C GLY A 146 3.04 2.94 -7.39
N THR A 147 4.17 2.82 -8.10
CA THR A 147 4.76 1.56 -8.51
C THR A 147 6.07 1.32 -7.77
N ILE A 148 6.47 0.05 -7.63
CA ILE A 148 7.81 -0.26 -7.13
C ILE A 148 8.85 0.36 -8.08
N GLY A 149 9.86 1.02 -7.52
CA GLY A 149 10.85 1.77 -8.29
C GLY A 149 10.61 3.29 -8.32
N ASP A 150 9.38 3.75 -8.07
CA ASP A 150 9.09 5.18 -7.97
C ASP A 150 9.80 5.79 -6.75
N ILE A 151 10.52 6.89 -6.98
CA ILE A 151 11.28 7.59 -5.93
C ILE A 151 10.35 8.06 -4.83
N GLU A 152 9.17 8.54 -5.20
CA GLU A 152 8.17 9.12 -4.33
C GLU A 152 7.63 8.12 -3.30
N SER A 153 7.54 6.83 -3.66
CA SER A 153 7.01 5.78 -2.76
C SER A 153 8.07 5.16 -1.84
N ARG A 154 9.36 5.43 -2.07
CA ARG A 154 10.46 4.74 -1.35
C ARG A 154 10.39 4.86 0.17
N HIS A 155 10.04 6.02 0.69
CA HIS A 155 9.93 6.21 2.14
C HIS A 155 8.78 5.40 2.75
N PHE A 156 7.67 5.19 2.03
CA PHE A 156 6.59 4.32 2.46
C PHE A 156 7.00 2.85 2.45
N LEU A 157 7.69 2.41 1.40
CA LEU A 157 8.21 1.05 1.32
C LEU A 157 9.20 0.76 2.45
N GLU A 158 10.10 1.69 2.73
CA GLU A 158 11.02 1.58 3.86
C GLU A 158 10.27 1.57 5.19
N ALA A 159 9.23 2.40 5.36
CA ALA A 159 8.43 2.42 6.57
C ALA A 159 7.72 1.08 6.82
N ILE A 160 7.08 0.47 5.80
CA ILE A 160 6.40 -0.82 5.98
C ILE A 160 7.39 -1.98 6.19
N ARG A 161 8.57 -1.92 5.59
CA ARG A 161 9.66 -2.86 5.87
C ARG A 161 10.05 -2.82 7.35
N GLN A 162 10.35 -1.63 7.89
CA GLN A 162 10.65 -1.43 9.31
C GLN A 162 9.48 -1.83 10.20
N PHE A 163 8.26 -1.47 9.81
CA PHE A 163 7.05 -1.79 10.55
C PHE A 163 6.89 -3.29 10.79
N SER A 164 7.24 -4.12 9.79
CA SER A 164 7.16 -5.57 9.93
C SER A 164 8.10 -6.14 11.00
N PHE A 165 9.25 -5.51 11.22
CA PHE A 165 10.14 -5.86 12.34
C PHE A 165 9.58 -5.38 13.68
N ASP A 166 8.99 -4.18 13.69
CA ASP A 166 8.44 -3.59 14.92
C ASP A 166 7.28 -4.40 15.51
N VAL A 167 6.42 -4.99 14.66
CA VAL A 167 5.21 -5.72 15.09
C VAL A 167 5.40 -7.24 15.06
N GLY A 168 6.52 -7.73 14.52
CA GLY A 168 6.80 -9.13 14.25
C GLY A 168 6.36 -9.53 12.84
N ARG A 169 7.25 -10.18 12.10
CA ARG A 169 7.04 -10.56 10.68
C ARG A 169 5.80 -11.45 10.50
N GLU A 170 5.52 -12.29 11.48
CA GLU A 170 4.37 -13.20 11.53
C GLU A 170 3.01 -12.46 11.64
N ASN A 171 3.03 -11.17 11.94
CA ASN A 171 1.85 -10.32 11.98
C ASN A 171 1.63 -9.52 10.69
N CYS A 172 2.52 -9.70 9.70
CA CYS A 172 2.47 -8.99 8.42
C CYS A 172 2.34 -9.95 7.25
N CYS A 173 1.57 -9.55 6.24
CA CYS A 173 1.47 -10.22 4.94
C CYS A 173 1.72 -9.18 3.84
N PHE A 174 2.68 -9.46 2.98
CA PHE A 174 3.00 -8.61 1.83
C PHE A 174 2.43 -9.21 0.55
N ILE A 175 1.52 -8.50 -0.09
CA ILE A 175 0.90 -8.85 -1.36
C ILE A 175 1.48 -7.94 -2.43
N HIS A 176 2.01 -8.53 -3.49
CA HIS A 176 2.55 -7.77 -4.62
C HIS A 176 1.74 -8.02 -5.88
N VAL A 177 1.16 -6.95 -6.43
CA VAL A 177 0.33 -7.03 -7.65
C VAL A 177 1.22 -6.76 -8.85
N CYS A 178 1.28 -7.69 -9.78
CA CYS A 178 2.16 -7.65 -10.95
C CYS A 178 1.41 -7.88 -12.26
N LEU A 179 1.93 -7.31 -13.32
CA LEU A 179 1.44 -7.53 -14.68
C LEU A 179 2.13 -8.72 -15.34
N VAL A 180 1.34 -9.59 -15.96
CA VAL A 180 1.80 -10.62 -16.90
C VAL A 180 1.25 -10.27 -18.28
N PRO A 181 1.97 -9.48 -19.07
CA PRO A 181 1.48 -9.03 -20.38
C PRO A 181 1.45 -10.17 -21.39
N TYR A 182 0.44 -10.14 -22.25
CA TYR A 182 0.39 -10.96 -23.45
C TYR A 182 1.03 -10.21 -24.61
N ILE A 183 1.99 -10.85 -25.29
CA ILE A 183 2.68 -10.27 -26.45
C ILE A 183 2.13 -10.90 -27.70
N THR A 184 1.33 -10.14 -28.45
CA THR A 184 0.68 -10.61 -29.67
C THR A 184 1.68 -11.11 -30.72
N GLY A 185 2.83 -10.46 -30.84
CA GLY A 185 3.87 -10.85 -31.84
C GLY A 185 4.51 -12.21 -31.58
N SER A 186 4.61 -12.65 -30.30
CA SER A 186 5.10 -13.99 -29.93
C SER A 186 3.99 -14.94 -29.47
N ASN A 187 2.76 -14.45 -29.43
CA ASN A 187 1.57 -15.20 -29.04
C ASN A 187 1.70 -15.91 -27.67
N GLU A 188 2.27 -15.21 -26.69
CA GLU A 188 2.54 -15.76 -25.36
C GLU A 188 2.50 -14.73 -24.24
N TYR A 189 2.25 -15.20 -23.02
CA TYR A 189 2.39 -14.41 -21.80
C TYR A 189 3.85 -14.33 -21.35
N LYS A 190 4.30 -13.16 -20.90
CA LYS A 190 5.67 -12.91 -20.46
C LYS A 190 5.76 -12.75 -18.94
N SER A 191 6.54 -13.62 -18.30
CA SER A 191 6.79 -13.57 -16.86
C SER A 191 7.88 -12.59 -16.41
N LYS A 192 8.71 -12.09 -17.35
CA LYS A 192 9.84 -11.21 -17.04
C LYS A 192 9.45 -9.91 -16.31
N PRO A 193 8.39 -9.18 -16.71
CA PRO A 193 8.00 -7.96 -16.01
C PRO A 193 7.66 -8.21 -14.53
N THR A 194 6.95 -9.31 -14.24
CA THR A 194 6.67 -9.74 -12.85
C THR A 194 7.97 -10.04 -12.09
N GLN A 195 8.90 -10.80 -12.68
CA GLN A 195 10.18 -11.12 -12.04
C GLN A 195 10.99 -9.86 -11.71
N HIS A 196 11.07 -8.90 -12.63
CA HIS A 196 11.77 -7.63 -12.40
C HIS A 196 11.13 -6.84 -11.26
N SER A 197 9.80 -6.73 -11.25
CA SER A 197 9.07 -6.00 -10.23
C SER A 197 9.29 -6.61 -8.83
N VAL A 198 9.25 -7.94 -8.72
CA VAL A 198 9.52 -8.63 -7.44
C VAL A 198 10.97 -8.47 -7.02
N ASN A 199 11.94 -8.55 -7.96
CA ASN A 199 13.35 -8.33 -7.64
C ASN A 199 13.61 -6.92 -7.09
N GLU A 200 12.95 -5.90 -7.63
CA GLU A 200 13.03 -4.54 -7.09
C GLU A 200 12.49 -4.45 -5.66
N LEU A 201 11.36 -5.10 -5.39
CA LEU A 201 10.78 -5.14 -4.04
C LEU A 201 11.70 -5.87 -3.06
N GLN A 202 12.28 -7.00 -3.48
CA GLN A 202 13.26 -7.75 -2.70
C GLN A 202 14.55 -6.96 -2.48
N GLY A 203 14.98 -6.15 -3.46
CA GLY A 203 16.11 -5.24 -3.34
C GLY A 203 15.95 -4.17 -2.25
N ILE A 204 14.71 -3.83 -1.90
CA ILE A 204 14.38 -2.95 -0.75
C ILE A 204 14.32 -3.74 0.57
N GLY A 205 14.38 -5.07 0.52
CA GLY A 205 14.31 -5.94 1.70
C GLY A 205 12.90 -6.41 2.05
N ILE A 206 11.97 -6.36 1.10
CA ILE A 206 10.60 -6.89 1.25
C ILE A 206 10.44 -8.10 0.35
N THR A 207 10.19 -9.27 0.93
CA THR A 207 9.80 -10.46 0.19
C THR A 207 8.27 -10.59 0.23
N PRO A 208 7.58 -10.66 -0.92
CA PRO A 208 6.15 -10.85 -0.93
C PRO A 208 5.78 -12.26 -0.45
N ASP A 209 4.69 -12.37 0.29
CA ASP A 209 4.09 -13.64 0.68
C ASP A 209 3.13 -14.15 -0.40
N VAL A 210 2.53 -13.22 -1.13
CA VAL A 210 1.57 -13.50 -2.21
C VAL A 210 1.87 -12.61 -3.41
N ILE A 211 1.86 -13.19 -4.61
CA ILE A 211 1.92 -12.45 -5.87
C ILE A 211 0.57 -12.57 -6.57
N VAL A 212 -0.07 -11.43 -6.84
CA VAL A 212 -1.30 -11.36 -7.61
C VAL A 212 -0.94 -11.02 -9.05
N LEU A 213 -1.24 -11.94 -9.96
CA LEU A 213 -0.96 -11.79 -11.39
C LEU A 213 -2.16 -11.14 -12.09
N ARG A 214 -1.94 -9.98 -12.70
CA ARG A 214 -2.90 -9.29 -13.56
C ARG A 214 -2.56 -9.56 -15.02
N SER A 215 -3.54 -9.98 -15.80
CA SER A 215 -3.39 -10.32 -17.21
C SER A 215 -4.72 -10.16 -17.96
N ASP A 216 -4.69 -10.05 -19.26
CA ASP A 216 -5.87 -9.93 -20.13
C ASP A 216 -6.67 -11.25 -20.23
N GLY A 217 -6.05 -12.35 -19.89
CA GLY A 217 -6.66 -13.68 -19.91
C GLY A 217 -6.01 -14.64 -18.92
N PRO A 218 -6.39 -15.92 -18.91
CA PRO A 218 -5.88 -16.89 -17.96
C PRO A 218 -4.39 -17.16 -18.16
N VAL A 219 -3.61 -17.01 -17.10
CA VAL A 219 -2.18 -17.36 -17.08
C VAL A 219 -2.04 -18.87 -16.83
N GLY A 220 -1.34 -19.55 -17.73
CA GLY A 220 -1.09 -21.01 -17.64
C GLY A 220 -0.24 -21.38 -16.42
N GLU A 221 -0.39 -22.60 -15.94
CA GLU A 221 0.30 -23.14 -14.76
C GLU A 221 1.84 -23.14 -14.89
N GLU A 222 2.35 -23.31 -16.09
CA GLU A 222 3.80 -23.27 -16.33
C GLU A 222 4.38 -21.89 -15.98
N ILE A 223 3.71 -20.81 -16.41
CA ILE A 223 4.15 -19.44 -16.12
C ILE A 223 4.03 -19.13 -14.63
N LYS A 224 2.96 -19.57 -13.98
CA LYS A 224 2.78 -19.42 -12.53
C LYS A 224 3.92 -20.08 -11.76
N ARG A 225 4.22 -21.36 -12.08
CA ARG A 225 5.34 -22.09 -11.46
C ARG A 225 6.70 -21.44 -11.72
N LYS A 226 6.88 -20.90 -12.93
CA LYS A 226 8.11 -20.15 -13.26
C LYS A 226 8.24 -18.90 -12.40
N ILE A 227 7.17 -18.11 -12.27
CA ILE A 227 7.16 -16.92 -11.41
C ILE A 227 7.43 -17.31 -9.95
N ALA A 228 6.71 -18.29 -9.42
CA ALA A 228 6.88 -18.78 -8.06
C ALA A 228 8.36 -19.11 -7.75
N ARG A 229 9.01 -19.89 -8.61
CA ARG A 229 10.42 -20.26 -8.45
C ARG A 229 11.38 -19.08 -8.50
N PHE A 230 11.18 -18.13 -9.43
CA PHE A 230 12.05 -16.96 -9.56
C PHE A 230 11.84 -15.91 -8.48
N CYS A 231 10.66 -15.88 -7.88
CA CYS A 231 10.27 -14.87 -6.89
C CYS A 231 10.30 -15.39 -5.45
N ASN A 232 10.65 -16.67 -5.23
CA ASN A 232 10.66 -17.34 -3.92
C ASN A 232 9.29 -17.24 -3.20
N VAL A 233 8.21 -17.51 -3.93
CA VAL A 233 6.83 -17.59 -3.41
C VAL A 233 6.29 -18.97 -3.75
N ASP A 234 5.60 -19.60 -2.79
CA ASP A 234 5.02 -20.95 -2.92
C ASP A 234 3.78 -21.01 -3.84
#